data_047c367ad273b430ad6a9baf0c63e012
#
_entry.id   047c367ad273b430ad6a9baf0c63e012
#
_cell.length_a   1.000
_cell.length_b   1.000
_cell.length_c   1.000
_cell.angle_alpha   90.00
_cell.angle_beta   90.00
_cell.angle_gamma   90.00
#
_symmetry.space_group_name_H-M   'P 1'
#
loop_
_entity.id
_entity.type
_entity.pdbx_description
1 polymer ?
#
loop_
_entity_poly.entity_id
_entity_poly.type
_entity_poly.pdbx_seq_one_letter_code
_entity_poly.pdbx_strand_id
1 'polypeptide(L)'
;MPRRSLTNPWIHRTSLICICFSLILQSTLAFAVPMQSDPNGFEGIPWGATFLETDTFIKIEDTGKSQTYELKTGTPSLGPVRVDSMRFVTSEGQFARVTVRYQSKAIHDQILVYLQSLYGLLDRTPGQIAGGSVKFFSWTGFETDVTLRYETGTDRGIIFFESQDLRRKMTESNSATVF
;
A
#
# COMPACT_ATOMS: atom_id res chain seq x y z
N MET A 1 10.17 -71.35 26.72
CA MET A 1 9.22 -70.73 25.78
C MET A 1 9.39 -69.24 25.83
N PRO A 2 9.96 -68.62 24.81
CA PRO A 2 10.10 -67.14 24.78
C PRO A 2 8.87 -66.50 24.16
N ARG A 3 8.31 -65.50 24.84
CA ARG A 3 7.24 -64.67 24.32
C ARG A 3 7.81 -63.66 23.30
N ARG A 4 7.36 -63.71 22.06
CA ARG A 4 7.64 -62.72 21.02
C ARG A 4 6.74 -61.52 21.26
N SER A 5 7.34 -60.35 21.52
CA SER A 5 6.63 -59.06 21.50
C SER A 5 6.47 -58.59 20.02
N LEU A 6 5.23 -58.48 19.60
CA LEU A 6 4.88 -57.90 18.29
C LEU A 6 4.87 -56.37 18.46
N THR A 7 5.95 -55.70 18.06
CA THR A 7 5.96 -54.24 17.91
C THR A 7 5.36 -53.91 16.54
N ASN A 8 4.27 -53.19 16.54
CA ASN A 8 3.50 -52.82 15.38
C ASN A 8 4.17 -51.63 14.68
N PRO A 9 4.74 -51.75 13.44
CA PRO A 9 5.53 -50.68 12.80
C PRO A 9 4.69 -49.58 12.19
N TRP A 10 3.37 -49.64 12.31
CA TRP A 10 2.46 -48.69 11.66
C TRP A 10 2.19 -47.41 12.46
N ILE A 11 2.50 -47.36 13.74
CA ILE A 11 2.17 -46.23 14.63
C ILE A 11 3.13 -45.06 14.42
N HIS A 12 4.37 -45.30 13.96
CA HIS A 12 5.35 -44.22 13.78
C HIS A 12 5.25 -43.45 12.44
N ARG A 13 4.54 -43.99 11.45
CA ARG A 13 4.42 -43.32 10.16
C ARG A 13 3.34 -42.23 10.12
N THR A 14 2.30 -42.33 10.91
CA THR A 14 1.22 -41.37 10.98
C THR A 14 1.59 -40.12 11.79
N SER A 15 2.49 -40.26 12.79
CA SER A 15 2.94 -39.14 13.62
C SER A 15 3.86 -38.18 12.88
N LEU A 16 4.66 -38.63 11.91
CA LEU A 16 5.59 -37.80 11.14
C LEU A 16 4.86 -36.94 10.10
N ILE A 17 3.76 -37.44 9.55
CA ILE A 17 2.97 -36.71 8.51
C ILE A 17 2.21 -35.54 9.14
N CYS A 18 1.72 -35.68 10.37
CA CYS A 18 1.04 -34.57 11.07
C CYS A 18 1.97 -33.42 11.43
N ILE A 19 3.23 -33.67 11.75
CA ILE A 19 4.21 -32.64 12.10
C ILE A 19 4.62 -31.81 10.87
N CYS A 20 4.72 -32.44 9.69
CA CYS A 20 5.04 -31.70 8.45
C CYS A 20 3.90 -30.80 7.96
N PHE A 21 2.64 -31.14 8.27
CA PHE A 21 1.49 -30.33 7.83
C PHE A 21 1.28 -29.08 8.69
N SER A 22 1.76 -29.08 9.94
CA SER A 22 1.66 -27.92 10.85
C SER A 22 2.67 -26.81 10.57
N LEU A 23 3.70 -27.07 9.74
CA LEU A 23 4.77 -26.11 9.44
C LEU A 23 4.49 -25.22 8.21
N ILE A 24 3.41 -25.48 7.45
CA ILE A 24 3.12 -24.77 6.18
C ILE A 24 2.21 -23.56 6.38
N LEU A 25 1.63 -23.33 7.55
CA LEU A 25 0.62 -22.27 7.75
C LEU A 25 1.14 -21.07 8.55
N GLN A 26 2.43 -20.73 8.43
CA GLN A 26 2.94 -19.42 8.85
C GLN A 26 2.90 -18.46 7.65
N SER A 27 1.71 -18.15 7.18
CA SER A 27 1.50 -16.97 6.35
C SER A 27 1.85 -15.75 7.21
N THR A 28 3.01 -15.15 6.99
CA THR A 28 3.35 -13.85 7.56
C THR A 28 2.37 -12.83 7.00
N LEU A 29 1.31 -12.57 7.74
CA LEU A 29 0.43 -11.43 7.47
C LEU A 29 1.30 -10.18 7.61
N ALA A 30 1.58 -9.55 6.50
CA ALA A 30 2.19 -8.23 6.49
C ALA A 30 1.15 -7.23 6.98
N PHE A 31 1.28 -6.80 8.22
CA PHE A 31 0.42 -5.78 8.79
C PHE A 31 0.98 -4.40 8.44
N ALA A 32 0.11 -3.51 7.94
CA ALA A 32 0.41 -2.09 7.86
C ALA A 32 0.57 -1.52 9.29
N VAL A 33 1.40 -0.49 9.44
CA VAL A 33 1.50 0.23 10.72
C VAL A 33 0.25 1.09 10.90
N PRO A 34 -0.45 1.00 12.04
CA PRO A 34 -1.52 1.94 12.35
C PRO A 34 -0.99 3.38 12.39
N MET A 35 -1.67 4.30 11.71
CA MET A 35 -1.29 5.72 11.71
C MET A 35 -1.48 6.33 13.09
N GLN A 36 -0.54 7.16 13.52
CA GLN A 36 -0.68 7.97 14.74
C GLN A 36 -1.71 9.08 14.56
N SER A 37 -1.87 9.58 13.33
CA SER A 37 -2.85 10.60 12.96
C SER A 37 -3.31 10.33 11.53
N ASP A 38 -4.63 10.13 11.36
CA ASP A 38 -5.23 9.97 10.04
C ASP A 38 -5.58 11.35 9.47
N PRO A 39 -5.05 11.72 8.29
CA PRO A 39 -5.33 13.02 7.68
C PRO A 39 -6.74 13.14 7.12
N ASN A 40 -7.49 12.03 6.94
CA ASN A 40 -8.78 11.98 6.26
C ASN A 40 -8.80 12.74 4.93
N GLY A 41 -7.71 12.63 4.15
CA GLY A 41 -7.51 13.37 2.92
C GLY A 41 -6.03 13.51 2.54
N PHE A 42 -5.76 14.45 1.66
CA PHE A 42 -4.39 14.77 1.24
C PHE A 42 -4.19 16.28 1.15
N GLU A 43 -3.20 16.81 1.87
CA GLU A 43 -2.83 18.24 1.89
C GLU A 43 -4.03 19.18 2.10
N GLY A 44 -4.94 18.82 3.02
CA GLY A 44 -6.12 19.62 3.37
C GLY A 44 -7.32 19.41 2.45
N ILE A 45 -7.21 18.59 1.41
CA ILE A 45 -8.34 18.18 0.57
C ILE A 45 -8.91 16.88 1.14
N PRO A 46 -10.14 16.87 1.68
CA PRO A 46 -10.71 15.66 2.28
C PRO A 46 -11.09 14.63 1.22
N TRP A 47 -11.02 13.35 1.58
CA TRP A 47 -11.52 12.28 0.73
C TRP A 47 -13.02 12.48 0.43
N GLY A 48 -13.44 12.11 -0.77
CA GLY A 48 -14.82 12.27 -1.21
C GLY A 48 -15.19 13.70 -1.62
N ALA A 49 -14.32 14.69 -1.46
CA ALA A 49 -14.57 16.03 -1.96
C ALA A 49 -14.78 16.00 -3.48
N THR A 50 -15.68 16.85 -3.97
CA THR A 50 -15.83 17.09 -5.42
C THR A 50 -14.56 17.71 -5.96
N PHE A 51 -13.96 17.06 -6.93
CA PHE A 51 -12.70 17.50 -7.53
C PHE A 51 -12.96 17.90 -8.98
N LEU A 52 -12.66 19.14 -9.31
CA LEU A 52 -12.90 19.71 -10.62
C LEU A 52 -11.64 20.40 -11.15
N GLU A 53 -11.62 20.65 -12.44
CA GLU A 53 -10.61 21.51 -13.06
C GLU A 53 -10.73 22.94 -12.49
N THR A 54 -9.61 23.50 -12.08
CA THR A 54 -9.50 24.84 -11.45
C THR A 54 -8.30 25.58 -12.02
N ASP A 55 -7.99 26.75 -11.49
CA ASP A 55 -6.73 27.45 -11.82
C ASP A 55 -5.49 26.69 -11.34
N THR A 56 -5.63 25.82 -10.34
CA THR A 56 -4.54 25.03 -9.77
C THR A 56 -4.37 23.67 -10.46
N PHE A 57 -5.48 23.02 -10.86
CA PHE A 57 -5.49 21.66 -11.38
C PHE A 57 -5.97 21.62 -12.84
N ILE A 58 -5.30 20.79 -13.64
CA ILE A 58 -5.72 20.45 -15.00
C ILE A 58 -6.08 18.97 -15.07
N LYS A 59 -7.19 18.66 -15.73
CA LYS A 59 -7.57 17.28 -16.02
C LYS A 59 -6.74 16.77 -17.19
N ILE A 60 -6.04 15.65 -16.98
CA ILE A 60 -5.16 15.02 -17.98
C ILE A 60 -5.72 13.71 -18.53
N GLU A 61 -6.66 13.10 -17.81
CA GLU A 61 -7.28 11.84 -18.23
C GLU A 61 -8.73 11.80 -17.74
N ASP A 62 -9.62 11.23 -18.56
CA ASP A 62 -11.02 11.03 -18.22
C ASP A 62 -11.51 9.70 -18.84
N THR A 63 -11.86 8.74 -17.99
CA THR A 63 -12.42 7.44 -18.39
C THR A 63 -13.93 7.36 -18.13
N GLY A 64 -14.58 8.50 -17.82
CA GLY A 64 -15.98 8.58 -17.41
C GLY A 64 -16.18 8.27 -15.93
N LYS A 65 -15.70 7.12 -15.43
CA LYS A 65 -15.78 6.76 -14.01
C LYS A 65 -14.64 7.33 -13.16
N SER A 66 -13.47 7.52 -13.76
CA SER A 66 -12.28 8.03 -13.08
C SER A 66 -11.68 9.18 -13.89
N GLN A 67 -11.33 10.27 -13.21
CA GLN A 67 -10.58 11.38 -13.79
C GLN A 67 -9.26 11.53 -13.06
N THR A 68 -8.23 11.92 -13.83
CA THR A 68 -6.89 12.18 -13.29
C THR A 68 -6.52 13.63 -13.55
N TYR A 69 -5.98 14.27 -12.52
CA TYR A 69 -5.58 15.68 -12.55
C TYR A 69 -4.11 15.83 -12.16
N GLU A 70 -3.46 16.86 -12.66
CA GLU A 70 -2.12 17.30 -12.26
C GLU A 70 -2.14 18.80 -11.92
N LEU A 71 -1.10 19.29 -11.24
CA LEU A 71 -0.91 20.69 -11.01
C LEU A 71 -0.63 21.41 -12.34
N LYS A 72 -1.30 22.53 -12.62
CA LYS A 72 -1.07 23.36 -13.82
C LYS A 72 0.30 24.02 -13.82
N THR A 73 0.76 24.41 -12.66
CA THR A 73 1.99 25.17 -12.48
C THR A 73 2.75 24.70 -11.24
N GLY A 74 4.04 24.95 -11.24
CA GLY A 74 4.92 24.63 -10.14
C GLY A 74 5.53 23.22 -10.24
N THR A 75 6.49 22.95 -9.39
CA THR A 75 7.11 21.64 -9.24
C THR A 75 6.37 20.89 -8.13
N PRO A 76 5.85 19.69 -8.38
CA PRO A 76 5.16 18.95 -7.35
C PRO A 76 6.12 18.62 -6.19
N SER A 77 5.62 18.72 -4.97
CA SER A 77 6.38 18.39 -3.77
C SER A 77 5.50 17.65 -2.77
N LEU A 78 6.08 16.71 -2.07
CA LEU A 78 5.47 16.02 -0.94
C LEU A 78 6.07 16.60 0.33
N GLY A 79 5.36 17.50 0.97
CA GLY A 79 5.92 18.32 2.05
C GLY A 79 7.17 19.07 1.59
N PRO A 80 8.33 18.90 2.27
CA PRO A 80 9.56 19.59 1.90
C PRO A 80 10.31 18.96 0.70
N VAL A 81 9.85 17.80 0.19
CA VAL A 81 10.60 17.00 -0.78
C VAL A 81 10.00 17.17 -2.18
N ARG A 82 10.82 17.64 -3.14
CA ARG A 82 10.44 17.68 -4.56
C ARG A 82 10.32 16.29 -5.13
N VAL A 83 9.30 16.07 -5.98
CA VAL A 83 9.00 14.79 -6.61
C VAL A 83 8.84 14.96 -8.12
N ASP A 84 8.88 13.87 -8.87
CA ASP A 84 8.81 13.91 -10.34
C ASP A 84 7.38 14.18 -10.83
N SER A 85 6.38 13.59 -10.18
CA SER A 85 4.97 13.82 -10.51
C SER A 85 4.06 13.56 -9.33
N MET A 86 2.92 14.26 -9.35
CA MET A 86 1.84 14.08 -8.39
C MET A 86 0.51 14.11 -9.15
N ARG A 87 -0.24 13.03 -9.08
CA ARG A 87 -1.52 12.85 -9.76
C ARG A 87 -2.64 12.69 -8.76
N PHE A 88 -3.70 13.46 -8.96
CA PHE A 88 -4.92 13.45 -8.15
C PHE A 88 -5.99 12.70 -8.93
N VAL A 89 -6.53 11.64 -8.34
CA VAL A 89 -7.46 10.73 -9.00
C VAL A 89 -8.81 10.79 -8.32
N THR A 90 -9.87 10.90 -9.12
CA THR A 90 -11.25 10.83 -8.65
C THR A 90 -11.89 9.50 -9.05
N SER A 91 -12.88 9.09 -8.27
CA SER A 91 -13.83 8.05 -8.61
C SER A 91 -15.21 8.66 -8.59
N GLU A 92 -15.93 8.61 -9.72
CA GLU A 92 -17.26 9.20 -9.87
C GLU A 92 -17.31 10.68 -9.44
N GLY A 93 -16.26 11.44 -9.78
CA GLY A 93 -16.11 12.85 -9.42
C GLY A 93 -15.67 13.13 -7.98
N GLN A 94 -15.52 12.10 -7.14
CA GLN A 94 -15.08 12.22 -5.75
C GLN A 94 -13.59 11.96 -5.60
N PHE A 95 -12.88 12.83 -4.89
CA PHE A 95 -11.44 12.69 -4.64
C PHE A 95 -11.12 11.41 -3.87
N ALA A 96 -10.31 10.52 -4.47
CA ALA A 96 -10.13 9.16 -3.98
C ALA A 96 -8.68 8.76 -3.74
N ARG A 97 -7.73 9.31 -4.51
CA ARG A 97 -6.32 8.88 -4.47
C ARG A 97 -5.39 10.00 -4.90
N VAL A 98 -4.18 10.00 -4.32
CA VAL A 98 -3.02 10.70 -4.86
C VAL A 98 -1.92 9.68 -5.16
N THR A 99 -1.32 9.81 -6.34
CA THR A 99 -0.17 9.01 -6.75
C THR A 99 1.04 9.93 -6.90
N VAL A 100 2.08 9.68 -6.11
CA VAL A 100 3.34 10.43 -6.15
C VAL A 100 4.43 9.53 -6.72
N ARG A 101 5.22 10.05 -7.67
CA ARG A 101 6.38 9.35 -8.23
C ARG A 101 7.64 10.16 -8.02
N TYR A 102 8.71 9.47 -7.75
CA TYR A 102 10.03 10.06 -7.56
C TYR A 102 11.13 9.09 -7.99
N GLN A 103 12.32 9.63 -8.20
CA GLN A 103 13.52 8.86 -8.51
C GLN A 103 14.68 9.32 -7.64
N SER A 104 15.56 8.44 -7.33
CA SER A 104 16.79 8.47 -6.54
C SER A 104 16.63 8.01 -5.09
N LYS A 105 17.69 7.35 -4.61
CA LYS A 105 17.76 6.88 -3.22
C LYS A 105 17.74 8.05 -2.22
N ALA A 106 18.38 9.17 -2.52
CA ALA A 106 18.41 10.33 -1.63
C ALA A 106 17.00 10.91 -1.40
N ILE A 107 16.19 11.00 -2.47
CA ILE A 107 14.78 11.42 -2.39
C ILE A 107 13.95 10.39 -1.61
N HIS A 108 14.19 9.08 -1.86
CA HIS A 108 13.52 8.01 -1.12
C HIS A 108 13.74 8.14 0.40
N ASP A 109 14.99 8.32 0.81
CA ASP A 109 15.34 8.42 2.22
C ASP A 109 14.66 9.66 2.89
N GLN A 110 14.62 10.80 2.20
CA GLN A 110 13.92 12.01 2.68
C GLN A 110 12.41 11.79 2.79
N ILE A 111 11.78 11.20 1.78
CA ILE A 111 10.36 10.88 1.77
C ILE A 111 10.03 9.92 2.92
N LEU A 112 10.84 8.87 3.11
CA LEU A 112 10.61 7.90 4.16
C LEU A 112 10.66 8.55 5.56
N VAL A 113 11.65 9.43 5.81
CA VAL A 113 11.73 10.21 7.05
C VAL A 113 10.50 11.11 7.21
N TYR A 114 10.08 11.79 6.15
CA TYR A 114 8.91 12.65 6.17
C TYR A 114 7.62 11.88 6.49
N LEU A 115 7.37 10.77 5.79
CA LEU A 115 6.17 9.95 6.04
C LEU A 115 6.17 9.34 7.44
N GLN A 116 7.32 8.90 7.94
CA GLN A 116 7.43 8.41 9.31
C GLN A 116 7.16 9.49 10.36
N SER A 117 7.53 10.74 10.08
CA SER A 117 7.23 11.87 10.99
C SER A 117 5.74 12.19 11.05
N LEU A 118 4.99 11.91 9.98
CA LEU A 118 3.55 12.16 9.91
C LEU A 118 2.73 10.99 10.46
N TYR A 119 3.09 9.76 10.07
CA TYR A 119 2.25 8.58 10.26
C TYR A 119 2.77 7.60 11.30
N GLY A 120 3.99 7.80 11.79
CA GLY A 120 4.63 6.94 12.77
C GLY A 120 5.76 6.10 12.20
N LEU A 121 6.65 5.70 13.10
CA LEU A 121 7.83 4.90 12.75
C LEU A 121 7.42 3.51 12.24
N LEU A 122 8.08 3.07 11.19
CA LEU A 122 8.00 1.69 10.73
C LEU A 122 8.87 0.83 11.64
N ASP A 123 8.25 0.15 12.57
CA ASP A 123 8.93 -0.90 13.31
C ASP A 123 9.32 -2.04 12.37
N ARG A 124 10.42 -2.74 12.70
CA ARG A 124 11.12 -3.68 11.80
C ARG A 124 10.26 -4.82 11.25
N THR A 125 8.98 -4.87 11.55
CA THR A 125 8.16 -6.00 11.15
C THR A 125 6.79 -5.70 10.61
N PRO A 126 5.78 -5.03 11.08
CA PRO A 126 4.55 -5.13 10.30
C PRO A 126 4.39 -4.15 9.15
N GLY A 127 5.10 -3.09 9.01
CA GLY A 127 4.90 -2.11 7.92
C GLY A 127 5.88 -2.20 6.78
N GLN A 128 6.84 -3.13 6.81
CA GLN A 128 7.90 -3.22 5.81
C GLN A 128 8.03 -4.64 5.27
N ILE A 129 7.86 -4.80 3.95
CA ILE A 129 8.12 -6.05 3.24
C ILE A 129 9.25 -5.79 2.24
N ALA A 130 10.27 -6.64 2.26
CA ALA A 130 11.30 -6.68 1.24
C ALA A 130 11.17 -7.98 0.45
N GLY A 131 10.85 -7.87 -0.83
CA GLY A 131 10.84 -8.99 -1.77
C GLY A 131 11.83 -8.71 -2.90
N GLY A 132 13.04 -9.27 -2.82
CA GLY A 132 14.07 -9.04 -3.83
C GLY A 132 14.47 -7.55 -3.91
N SER A 133 14.34 -6.96 -5.11
CA SER A 133 14.68 -5.55 -5.36
C SER A 133 13.58 -4.55 -4.97
N VAL A 134 12.41 -5.00 -4.51
CA VAL A 134 11.28 -4.13 -4.19
C VAL A 134 11.03 -4.12 -2.69
N LYS A 135 10.87 -2.91 -2.13
CA LYS A 135 10.49 -2.67 -0.74
C LYS A 135 9.11 -2.02 -0.69
N PHE A 136 8.28 -2.47 0.24
CA PHE A 136 6.98 -1.90 0.52
C PHE A 136 6.95 -1.37 1.95
N PHE A 137 6.34 -0.21 2.13
CA PHE A 137 6.12 0.44 3.41
C PHE A 137 4.65 0.86 3.44
N SER A 138 3.94 0.53 4.50
CA SER A 138 2.50 0.78 4.58
C SER A 138 2.08 1.30 5.94
N TRP A 139 1.25 2.34 5.92
CA TRP A 139 0.54 2.88 7.07
C TRP A 139 -0.95 2.82 6.79
N THR A 140 -1.73 2.47 7.79
CA THR A 140 -3.18 2.41 7.68
C THR A 140 -3.83 3.25 8.77
N GLY A 141 -4.72 4.15 8.37
CA GLY A 141 -5.56 4.94 9.26
C GLY A 141 -6.98 4.40 9.29
N PHE A 142 -7.91 5.22 9.73
CA PHE A 142 -9.33 4.90 9.71
C PHE A 142 -9.95 5.16 8.32
N GLU A 143 -9.55 6.27 7.69
CA GLU A 143 -10.04 6.70 6.37
C GLU A 143 -8.98 6.63 5.28
N THR A 144 -7.70 6.64 5.67
CA THR A 144 -6.55 6.78 4.76
C THR A 144 -5.63 5.58 4.82
N ASP A 145 -5.25 5.05 3.65
CA ASP A 145 -4.10 4.17 3.51
C ASP A 145 -2.96 4.90 2.79
N VAL A 146 -1.74 4.69 3.25
CA VAL A 146 -0.52 5.14 2.56
C VAL A 146 0.36 3.94 2.27
N THR A 147 0.68 3.74 1.00
CA THR A 147 1.59 2.67 0.57
C THR A 147 2.72 3.27 -0.26
N LEU A 148 3.95 3.05 0.17
CA LEU A 148 5.16 3.41 -0.55
C LEU A 148 5.81 2.13 -1.09
N ARG A 149 6.00 2.07 -2.40
CA ARG A 149 6.78 1.04 -3.08
C ARG A 149 8.07 1.66 -3.60
N TYR A 150 9.22 1.05 -3.28
CA TYR A 150 10.52 1.47 -3.74
C TYR A 150 11.27 0.32 -4.40
N GLU A 151 11.81 0.54 -5.58
CA GLU A 151 12.57 -0.43 -6.36
C GLU A 151 14.06 -0.05 -6.35
N THR A 152 14.85 -0.84 -5.61
CA THR A 152 16.29 -0.54 -5.37
C THR A 152 17.15 -0.66 -6.62
N GLY A 153 16.73 -1.46 -7.62
CA GLY A 153 17.50 -1.65 -8.86
C GLY A 153 17.42 -0.46 -9.83
N THR A 154 16.33 0.32 -9.75
CA THR A 154 16.09 1.47 -10.62
C THR A 154 16.04 2.78 -9.86
N ASP A 155 16.15 2.74 -8.54
CA ASP A 155 15.96 3.86 -7.60
C ASP A 155 14.63 4.61 -7.79
N ARG A 156 13.57 3.90 -8.24
CA ARG A 156 12.25 4.46 -8.47
C ARG A 156 11.32 4.18 -7.31
N GLY A 157 10.58 5.21 -6.92
CA GLY A 157 9.54 5.10 -5.91
C GLY A 157 8.19 5.58 -6.40
N ILE A 158 7.15 4.94 -5.87
CA ILE A 158 5.76 5.34 -6.05
C ILE A 158 5.05 5.28 -4.70
N ILE A 159 4.26 6.31 -4.41
CA ILE A 159 3.47 6.39 -3.21
C ILE A 159 2.01 6.52 -3.61
N PHE A 160 1.16 5.77 -2.94
CA PHE A 160 -0.29 5.88 -3.02
C PHE A 160 -0.81 6.38 -1.68
N PHE A 161 -1.55 7.48 -1.71
CA PHE A 161 -2.43 7.92 -0.64
C PHE A 161 -3.84 7.63 -1.10
N GLU A 162 -4.62 6.86 -0.36
CA GLU A 162 -5.90 6.35 -0.82
C GLU A 162 -6.97 6.48 0.25
N SER A 163 -8.18 6.87 -0.16
CA SER A 163 -9.37 6.68 0.65
C SER A 163 -9.70 5.19 0.73
N GLN A 164 -9.80 4.65 1.94
CA GLN A 164 -10.20 3.25 2.13
C GLN A 164 -11.57 2.95 1.57
N ASP A 165 -12.51 3.85 1.80
CA ASP A 165 -13.91 3.68 1.40
C ASP A 165 -14.07 3.70 -0.12
N LEU A 166 -13.47 4.71 -0.77
CA LEU A 166 -13.54 4.85 -2.22
C LEU A 166 -12.75 3.76 -2.94
N ARG A 167 -11.62 3.31 -2.40
CA ARG A 167 -10.87 2.18 -2.93
C ARG A 167 -11.72 0.90 -2.94
N ARG A 168 -12.44 0.62 -1.84
CA ARG A 168 -13.33 -0.53 -1.76
C ARG A 168 -14.42 -0.46 -2.83
N LYS A 169 -15.10 0.69 -2.98
CA LYS A 169 -16.11 0.92 -4.02
C LYS A 169 -15.56 0.73 -5.43
N MET A 170 -14.36 1.24 -5.72
CA MET A 170 -13.69 1.04 -7.01
C MET A 170 -13.42 -0.45 -7.31
N THR A 171 -13.00 -1.21 -6.32
CA THR A 171 -12.73 -2.65 -6.46
C THR A 171 -14.01 -3.42 -6.71
N GLU A 172 -15.06 -3.13 -5.98
CA GLU A 172 -16.39 -3.75 -6.14
C GLU A 172 -17.00 -3.47 -7.52
N SER A 173 -16.92 -2.23 -7.99
CA SER A 173 -17.44 -1.85 -9.31
C SER A 173 -16.70 -2.52 -10.47
N ASN A 174 -15.40 -2.71 -10.35
CA ASN A 174 -14.60 -3.43 -11.36
C ASN A 174 -14.90 -4.93 -11.37
N SER A 175 -15.17 -5.52 -10.21
CA SER A 175 -15.54 -6.94 -10.10
C SER A 175 -16.93 -7.23 -10.69
N ALA A 176 -17.85 -6.30 -10.60
CA ALA A 176 -19.21 -6.45 -11.17
C ALA A 176 -19.26 -6.34 -12.72
N THR A 177 -18.21 -5.87 -13.36
CA THR A 177 -18.17 -5.69 -14.83
C THR A 177 -17.58 -6.91 -15.57
N VAL A 178 -17.18 -7.96 -14.86
CA VAL A 178 -16.54 -9.18 -15.41
C VAL A 178 -17.53 -10.34 -15.64
N PHE A 179 -18.85 -10.09 -15.57
CA PHE A 179 -19.88 -11.09 -15.86
C PHE A 179 -20.72 -10.71 -17.06
#